data_44655e7a678519176250915ada87778c
#
_entry.id   44655e7a678519176250915ada87778c
#
_cell.length_a   1.000
_cell.length_b   1.000
_cell.length_c   1.000
_cell.angle_alpha   90.00
_cell.angle_beta   90.00
_cell.angle_gamma   90.00
#
_symmetry.space_group_name_H-M   'P 1'
#
loop_
_entity.id
_entity.type
_entity.pdbx_description
1 polymer ?
#
loop_
_entity_poly.entity_id
_entity_poly.type
_entity_poly.pdbx_seq_one_letter_code
_entity_poly.pdbx_strand_id
1 'polypeptide(L)'
;NATVEKLAFQCSNVMGTTFNNASPFLDAESPELRLNFVHESIATNGIALVIRKTPAKIRLKEENLLKEDYVTKDIHDFLIQCVLGHCNIMVCGETGSGKTEFVKYLASHTRENEKIITIEDTLELHLDKIYPHRDIVAMKTNNIASYSDVLVTCMRQNPRWILLSEVRSAEAVMAVRN
;
A
#
# COMPACT_ATOMS: atom_id res chain seq x y z
N ASN A 1 17.05 0.66 -26.59
CA ASN A 1 16.05 0.95 -25.56
C ASN A 1 14.66 1.36 -26.08
N ALA A 2 14.40 1.24 -27.38
CA ALA A 2 13.12 1.61 -28.00
C ALA A 2 11.87 1.04 -27.29
N THR A 3 11.99 -0.16 -26.68
CA THR A 3 10.89 -0.77 -25.93
C THR A 3 10.57 -0.01 -24.63
N VAL A 4 11.59 0.43 -23.88
CA VAL A 4 11.41 1.18 -22.63
C VAL A 4 10.87 2.58 -22.92
N GLU A 5 11.35 3.23 -23.98
CA GLU A 5 10.84 4.53 -24.44
C GLU A 5 9.36 4.44 -24.84
N LYS A 6 9.00 3.43 -25.62
CA LYS A 6 7.60 3.19 -26.01
C LYS A 6 6.71 2.93 -24.79
N LEU A 7 7.19 2.14 -23.84
CA LEU A 7 6.45 1.87 -22.60
C LEU A 7 6.28 3.15 -21.77
N ALA A 8 7.35 3.95 -21.60
CA ALA A 8 7.29 5.22 -20.89
C ALA A 8 6.29 6.18 -21.54
N PHE A 9 6.30 6.28 -22.88
CA PHE A 9 5.34 7.09 -23.61
C PHE A 9 3.89 6.62 -23.42
N GLN A 10 3.65 5.31 -23.48
CA GLN A 10 2.32 4.76 -23.22
C GLN A 10 1.86 5.04 -21.79
N CYS A 11 2.72 4.83 -20.79
CA CYS A 11 2.42 5.11 -19.40
C CYS A 11 2.14 6.60 -19.16
N SER A 12 2.93 7.51 -19.75
CA SER A 12 2.73 8.96 -19.60
C SER A 12 1.37 9.41 -20.18
N ASN A 13 0.96 8.85 -21.31
CA ASN A 13 -0.34 9.13 -21.91
C ASN A 13 -1.50 8.64 -21.03
N VAL A 14 -1.41 7.42 -20.49
CA VAL A 14 -2.44 6.85 -19.60
C VAL A 14 -2.55 7.67 -18.31
N MET A 15 -1.41 8.10 -17.76
CA MET A 15 -1.35 8.90 -16.52
C MET A 15 -1.68 10.39 -16.75
N GLY A 16 -1.83 10.83 -18.00
CA GLY A 16 -2.08 12.24 -18.34
C GLY A 16 -0.92 13.16 -17.94
N THR A 17 0.31 12.64 -17.92
CA THR A 17 1.51 13.36 -17.52
C THR A 17 2.52 13.43 -18.66
N THR A 18 3.46 14.36 -18.58
CA THR A 18 4.58 14.48 -19.55
C THR A 18 5.80 13.75 -19.01
N PHE A 19 6.54 13.08 -19.90
CA PHE A 19 7.83 12.48 -19.60
C PHE A 19 8.86 12.93 -20.65
N ASN A 20 9.74 13.84 -20.24
CA ASN A 20 10.76 14.43 -21.08
C ASN A 20 11.87 15.08 -20.25
N ASN A 21 12.81 15.82 -20.89
CA ASN A 21 13.89 16.53 -20.19
C ASN A 21 13.41 17.51 -19.11
N ALA A 22 12.25 18.15 -19.29
CA ALA A 22 11.70 19.10 -18.33
C ALA A 22 10.91 18.42 -17.20
N SER A 23 10.42 17.21 -17.45
CA SER A 23 9.71 16.35 -16.50
C SER A 23 10.33 14.95 -16.52
N PRO A 24 11.52 14.76 -15.90
CA PRO A 24 12.33 13.57 -16.10
C PRO A 24 11.91 12.37 -15.24
N PHE A 25 10.89 12.51 -14.40
CA PHE A 25 10.38 11.44 -13.53
C PHE A 25 8.95 11.10 -13.90
N LEU A 26 8.64 9.82 -14.03
CA LEU A 26 7.30 9.32 -14.29
C LEU A 26 7.02 8.16 -13.34
N ASP A 27 6.01 8.31 -12.49
CA ASP A 27 5.40 7.24 -11.75
C ASP A 27 4.11 6.82 -12.45
N ALA A 28 3.97 5.52 -12.72
CA ALA A 28 2.79 4.95 -13.32
C ALA A 28 2.34 3.73 -12.53
N GLU A 29 1.03 3.52 -12.49
CA GLU A 29 0.41 2.44 -11.75
C GLU A 29 -0.58 1.67 -12.65
N SER A 30 -0.63 0.39 -12.39
CA SER A 30 -1.68 -0.51 -12.87
C SER A 30 -2.25 -1.30 -11.68
N PRO A 31 -3.30 -2.10 -11.84
CA PRO A 31 -3.90 -2.84 -10.73
C PRO A 31 -2.93 -3.68 -9.89
N GLU A 32 -1.82 -4.14 -10.47
CA GLU A 32 -0.86 -5.01 -9.76
C GLU A 32 0.61 -4.62 -10.00
N LEU A 33 0.86 -3.50 -10.68
CA LEU A 33 2.22 -3.04 -10.97
C LEU A 33 2.38 -1.57 -10.62
N ARG A 34 3.51 -1.24 -10.05
CA ARG A 34 4.02 0.12 -9.93
C ARG A 34 5.27 0.26 -10.78
N LEU A 35 5.31 1.28 -11.62
CA LEU A 35 6.42 1.56 -12.52
C LEU A 35 6.99 2.95 -12.18
N ASN A 36 8.30 3.02 -12.07
CA ASN A 36 9.01 4.29 -11.95
C ASN A 36 10.01 4.39 -13.10
N PHE A 37 9.92 5.48 -13.84
CA PHE A 37 10.84 5.80 -14.93
C PHE A 37 11.66 7.04 -14.58
N VAL A 38 12.94 6.99 -14.92
CA VAL A 38 13.85 8.14 -14.87
C VAL A 38 14.39 8.39 -16.27
N HIS A 39 14.18 9.61 -16.76
CA HIS A 39 14.60 10.01 -18.11
C HIS A 39 16.11 10.00 -18.26
N GLU A 40 16.61 9.81 -19.48
CA GLU A 40 18.04 9.76 -19.81
C GLU A 40 18.78 11.08 -19.54
N SER A 41 18.07 12.21 -19.42
CA SER A 41 18.66 13.47 -18.97
C SER A 41 19.19 13.43 -17.53
N ILE A 42 18.74 12.45 -16.74
CA ILE A 42 19.17 12.20 -15.35
C ILE A 42 19.89 10.85 -15.25
N ALA A 43 19.33 9.80 -15.84
CA ALA A 43 19.92 8.46 -15.87
C ALA A 43 20.87 8.33 -17.07
N THR A 44 22.15 8.60 -16.86
CA THR A 44 23.17 8.79 -17.93
C THR A 44 23.38 7.56 -18.86
N ASN A 45 22.91 6.39 -18.48
CA ASN A 45 23.03 5.15 -19.27
C ASN A 45 21.76 4.84 -20.09
N GLY A 46 20.84 5.79 -20.23
CA GLY A 46 19.54 5.65 -20.86
C GLY A 46 18.40 5.65 -19.84
N ILE A 47 17.15 5.55 -20.29
CA ILE A 47 15.98 5.55 -19.40
C ILE A 47 16.09 4.40 -18.40
N ALA A 48 16.08 4.74 -17.10
CA ALA A 48 15.97 3.75 -16.03
C ALA A 48 14.51 3.39 -15.78
N LEU A 49 14.22 2.11 -15.61
CA LEU A 49 12.88 1.59 -15.32
C LEU A 49 12.94 0.62 -14.16
N VAL A 50 12.11 0.86 -13.15
CA VAL A 50 11.85 -0.08 -12.05
C VAL A 50 10.39 -0.52 -12.12
N ILE A 51 10.15 -1.83 -12.09
CA ILE A 51 8.82 -2.43 -12.04
C ILE A 51 8.68 -3.18 -10.72
N ARG A 52 7.75 -2.73 -9.88
CA ARG A 52 7.40 -3.39 -8.62
C ARG A 52 6.05 -4.08 -8.76
N LYS A 53 5.99 -5.36 -8.41
CA LYS A 53 4.74 -6.12 -8.38
C LYS A 53 4.04 -5.93 -7.04
N THR A 54 2.77 -5.57 -7.09
CA THR A 54 1.89 -5.39 -5.93
C THR A 54 0.64 -6.26 -6.09
N PRO A 55 0.78 -7.61 -6.05
CA PRO A 55 -0.33 -8.50 -6.35
C PRO A 55 -1.44 -8.41 -5.30
N ALA A 56 -2.69 -8.46 -5.77
CA ALA A 56 -3.89 -8.51 -4.94
C ALA A 56 -4.06 -9.92 -4.33
N LYS A 57 -3.16 -10.32 -3.43
CA LYS A 57 -3.21 -11.60 -2.72
C LYS A 57 -2.54 -11.52 -1.35
N ILE A 58 -2.96 -12.37 -0.43
CA ILE A 58 -2.26 -12.64 0.83
C ILE A 58 -1.14 -13.65 0.55
N ARG A 59 0.10 -13.25 0.81
CA ARG A 59 1.27 -14.12 0.63
C ARG A 59 1.62 -14.89 1.88
N LEU A 60 1.45 -14.26 3.03
CA LEU A 60 1.76 -14.88 4.32
C LEU A 60 0.62 -15.83 4.72
N LYS A 61 1.00 -17.00 5.20
CA LYS A 61 0.11 -18.00 5.76
C LYS A 61 0.63 -18.43 7.12
N GLU A 62 -0.26 -18.71 8.07
CA GLU A 62 0.10 -19.12 9.42
C GLU A 62 1.12 -20.27 9.42
N GLU A 63 0.86 -21.31 8.62
CA GLU A 63 1.74 -22.47 8.52
C GLU A 63 3.18 -22.11 8.17
N ASN A 64 3.36 -21.18 7.22
CA ASN A 64 4.69 -20.74 6.77
C ASN A 64 5.35 -19.86 7.83
N LEU A 65 4.59 -18.95 8.45
CA LEU A 65 5.10 -18.06 9.51
C LEU A 65 5.66 -18.84 10.69
N LEU A 66 4.98 -19.92 11.10
CA LEU A 66 5.41 -20.77 12.20
C LEU A 66 6.54 -21.72 11.79
N LYS A 67 6.47 -22.29 10.57
CA LYS A 67 7.49 -23.24 10.07
C LYS A 67 8.84 -22.59 9.82
N GLU A 68 8.82 -21.31 9.39
CA GLU A 68 10.02 -20.54 9.08
C GLU A 68 10.53 -19.75 10.29
N ASP A 69 9.97 -19.99 11.48
CA ASP A 69 10.29 -19.28 12.73
C ASP A 69 10.20 -17.73 12.59
N TYR A 70 9.32 -17.26 11.69
CA TYR A 70 9.08 -15.84 11.52
C TYR A 70 8.46 -15.22 12.77
N VAL A 71 7.53 -15.95 13.40
CA VAL A 71 6.96 -15.67 14.72
C VAL A 71 6.77 -16.99 15.49
N THR A 72 6.86 -16.93 16.82
CA THR A 72 6.43 -18.08 17.66
C THR A 72 4.91 -18.16 17.69
N LYS A 73 4.39 -19.35 18.01
CA LYS A 73 2.94 -19.57 18.11
C LYS A 73 2.29 -18.63 19.12
N ASP A 74 2.91 -18.42 20.27
CA ASP A 74 2.38 -17.55 21.34
C ASP A 74 2.29 -16.09 20.87
N ILE A 75 3.32 -15.59 20.18
CA ILE A 75 3.32 -14.23 19.62
C ILE A 75 2.27 -14.11 18.52
N HIS A 76 2.16 -15.13 17.64
CA HIS A 76 1.13 -15.16 16.61
C HIS A 76 -0.26 -15.05 17.23
N ASP A 77 -0.60 -15.92 18.17
CA ASP A 77 -1.91 -15.95 18.80
C ASP A 77 -2.21 -14.66 19.55
N PHE A 78 -1.21 -14.10 20.23
CA PHE A 78 -1.33 -12.77 20.86
C PHE A 78 -1.67 -11.67 19.86
N LEU A 79 -0.98 -11.63 18.71
CA LEU A 79 -1.25 -10.63 17.67
C LEU A 79 -2.66 -10.78 17.08
N ILE A 80 -3.13 -12.02 16.86
CA ILE A 80 -4.50 -12.25 16.42
C ILE A 80 -5.51 -11.77 17.47
N GLN A 81 -5.27 -12.02 18.76
CA GLN A 81 -6.12 -11.48 19.83
C GLN A 81 -6.12 -9.95 19.87
N CYS A 82 -4.98 -9.30 19.61
CA CYS A 82 -4.91 -7.85 19.46
C CYS A 82 -5.78 -7.34 18.30
N VAL A 83 -5.76 -8.02 17.14
CA VAL A 83 -6.65 -7.71 16.02
C VAL A 83 -8.12 -7.87 16.43
N LEU A 84 -8.50 -9.01 16.98
CA LEU A 84 -9.86 -9.28 17.40
C LEU A 84 -10.36 -8.33 18.51
N GLY A 85 -9.43 -7.83 19.34
CA GLY A 85 -9.67 -6.85 20.40
C GLY A 85 -9.61 -5.38 19.94
N HIS A 86 -9.42 -5.10 18.64
CA HIS A 86 -9.30 -3.75 18.06
C HIS A 86 -8.15 -2.92 18.64
N CYS A 87 -7.03 -3.56 18.96
CA CYS A 87 -5.83 -2.84 19.38
C CYS A 87 -5.25 -2.02 18.21
N ASN A 88 -4.71 -0.85 18.51
CA ASN A 88 -3.89 -0.11 17.54
C ASN A 88 -2.57 -0.85 17.35
N ILE A 89 -2.23 -1.18 16.11
CA ILE A 89 -1.03 -1.94 15.76
C ILE A 89 -0.17 -1.11 14.82
N MET A 90 1.11 -0.96 15.17
CA MET A 90 2.10 -0.31 14.31
C MET A 90 3.13 -1.35 13.87
N VAL A 91 3.30 -1.51 12.56
CA VAL A 91 4.27 -2.42 11.96
C VAL A 91 5.48 -1.63 11.47
N CYS A 92 6.62 -1.79 12.13
CA CYS A 92 7.86 -1.10 11.84
C CYS A 92 8.92 -2.06 11.29
N GLY A 93 9.85 -1.55 10.50
CA GLY A 93 10.96 -2.33 9.94
C GLY A 93 11.57 -1.65 8.72
N GLU A 94 12.68 -2.18 8.22
CA GLU A 94 13.38 -1.69 7.06
C GLU A 94 12.58 -1.84 5.77
N THR A 95 12.98 -1.13 4.71
CA THR A 95 12.41 -1.30 3.38
C THR A 95 12.62 -2.75 2.90
N GLY A 96 11.56 -3.38 2.39
CA GLY A 96 11.61 -4.77 1.92
C GLY A 96 11.45 -5.84 3.01
N SER A 97 11.31 -5.46 4.30
CA SER A 97 11.12 -6.42 5.41
C SER A 97 9.75 -7.12 5.45
N GLY A 98 8.85 -6.80 4.52
CA GLY A 98 7.53 -7.44 4.44
C GLY A 98 6.42 -6.76 5.22
N LYS A 99 6.61 -5.53 5.72
CA LYS A 99 5.59 -4.79 6.51
C LYS A 99 4.20 -4.81 5.87
N THR A 100 4.09 -4.43 4.60
CA THR A 100 2.82 -4.40 3.87
C THR A 100 2.15 -5.78 3.80
N GLU A 101 2.94 -6.84 3.57
CA GLU A 101 2.42 -8.20 3.55
C GLU A 101 1.95 -8.65 4.94
N PHE A 102 2.66 -8.23 5.99
CA PHE A 102 2.25 -8.53 7.36
C PHE A 102 0.98 -7.76 7.76
N VAL A 103 0.83 -6.49 7.37
CA VAL A 103 -0.43 -5.74 7.55
C VAL A 103 -1.58 -6.42 6.82
N LYS A 104 -1.40 -6.87 5.57
CA LYS A 104 -2.41 -7.66 4.85
C LYS A 104 -2.79 -8.93 5.62
N TYR A 105 -1.78 -9.63 6.14
CA TYR A 105 -2.00 -10.84 6.93
C TYR A 105 -2.83 -10.56 8.20
N LEU A 106 -2.48 -9.54 8.98
CA LEU A 106 -3.26 -9.14 10.15
C LEU A 106 -4.68 -8.72 9.77
N ALA A 107 -4.84 -7.94 8.70
CA ALA A 107 -6.14 -7.52 8.20
C ALA A 107 -7.03 -8.69 7.77
N SER A 108 -6.44 -9.81 7.34
CA SER A 108 -7.20 -11.03 7.00
C SER A 108 -7.91 -11.66 8.20
N HIS A 109 -7.48 -11.34 9.43
CA HIS A 109 -8.06 -11.86 10.68
C HIS A 109 -9.10 -10.92 11.31
N THR A 110 -9.38 -9.77 10.70
CA THR A 110 -10.50 -8.91 11.12
C THR A 110 -11.83 -9.60 10.82
N ARG A 111 -12.90 -9.26 11.56
CA ARG A 111 -14.21 -9.89 11.37
C ARG A 111 -14.81 -9.49 10.02
N GLU A 112 -15.52 -10.41 9.38
CA GLU A 112 -16.07 -10.18 8.03
C GLU A 112 -17.10 -9.06 7.95
N ASN A 113 -17.84 -8.83 9.04
CA ASN A 113 -18.87 -7.78 9.15
C ASN A 113 -18.30 -6.41 9.54
N GLU A 114 -16.99 -6.28 9.67
CA GLU A 114 -16.33 -5.02 10.03
C GLU A 114 -15.92 -4.24 8.79
N LYS A 115 -16.28 -2.96 8.77
CA LYS A 115 -15.85 -2.05 7.70
C LYS A 115 -14.38 -1.69 7.85
N ILE A 116 -13.64 -1.87 6.77
CA ILE A 116 -12.21 -1.50 6.66
C ILE A 116 -12.07 -0.34 5.68
N ILE A 117 -11.32 0.69 6.05
CA ILE A 117 -10.88 1.72 5.13
C ILE A 117 -9.37 1.67 5.04
N THR A 118 -8.82 1.59 3.84
CA THR A 118 -7.38 1.75 3.60
C THR A 118 -7.11 3.16 3.09
N ILE A 119 -6.02 3.79 3.57
CA ILE A 119 -5.56 5.10 3.10
C ILE A 119 -4.12 4.92 2.62
N GLU A 120 -3.90 5.16 1.33
CA GLU A 120 -2.63 4.85 0.66
C GLU A 120 -2.26 5.96 -0.32
N ASP A 121 -1.00 6.29 -0.44
CA ASP A 121 -0.48 7.13 -1.53
C ASP A 121 -0.33 6.31 -2.82
N THR A 122 0.03 5.06 -2.67
CA THR A 122 0.05 4.05 -3.73
C THR A 122 -0.69 2.81 -3.24
N LEU A 123 -1.64 2.31 -4.03
CA LEU A 123 -2.43 1.14 -3.67
C LEU A 123 -1.56 -0.12 -3.66
N GLU A 124 -1.29 -0.66 -2.49
CA GLU A 124 -0.50 -1.89 -2.28
C GLU A 124 -1.27 -2.97 -1.52
N LEU A 125 -2.22 -2.56 -0.67
CA LEU A 125 -2.98 -3.48 0.18
C LEU A 125 -3.97 -4.31 -0.62
N HIS A 126 -4.69 -3.70 -1.55
CA HIS A 126 -5.68 -4.36 -2.43
C HIS A 126 -6.70 -5.24 -1.70
N LEU A 127 -7.03 -4.92 -0.45
CA LEU A 127 -7.95 -5.72 0.36
C LEU A 127 -9.35 -5.78 -0.23
N ASP A 128 -9.79 -4.71 -0.89
CA ASP A 128 -11.03 -4.62 -1.66
C ASP A 128 -11.12 -5.65 -2.78
N LYS A 129 -10.00 -5.97 -3.42
CA LYS A 129 -9.91 -6.97 -4.49
C LYS A 129 -9.72 -8.38 -3.95
N ILE A 130 -9.01 -8.52 -2.82
CA ILE A 130 -8.78 -9.80 -2.16
C ILE A 130 -10.10 -10.31 -1.54
N TYR A 131 -10.89 -9.41 -0.98
CA TYR A 131 -12.14 -9.71 -0.27
C TYR A 131 -13.33 -8.92 -0.85
N PRO A 132 -13.77 -9.20 -2.09
CA PRO A 132 -14.80 -8.43 -2.79
C PRO A 132 -16.19 -8.48 -2.12
N HIS A 133 -16.39 -9.39 -1.17
CA HIS A 133 -17.65 -9.53 -0.44
C HIS A 133 -17.68 -8.75 0.87
N ARG A 134 -16.56 -8.17 1.30
CA ARG A 134 -16.45 -7.41 2.54
C ARG A 134 -16.65 -5.92 2.29
N ASP A 135 -17.11 -5.20 3.30
CA ASP A 135 -17.20 -3.73 3.25
C ASP A 135 -15.81 -3.11 3.41
N ILE A 136 -15.08 -3.01 2.30
CA ILE A 136 -13.73 -2.45 2.24
C ILE A 136 -13.70 -1.29 1.26
N VAL A 137 -13.23 -0.13 1.72
CA VAL A 137 -13.05 1.06 0.90
C VAL A 137 -11.56 1.41 0.81
N ALA A 138 -11.00 1.30 -0.39
CA ALA A 138 -9.63 1.74 -0.65
C ALA A 138 -9.63 3.21 -1.06
N MET A 139 -8.97 4.05 -0.27
CA MET A 139 -8.81 5.49 -0.54
C MET A 139 -7.37 5.79 -0.92
N LYS A 140 -7.19 6.56 -1.98
CA LYS A 140 -5.88 7.00 -2.45
C LYS A 140 -5.71 8.50 -2.20
N THR A 141 -4.59 8.87 -1.58
CA THR A 141 -4.17 10.27 -1.48
C THR A 141 -3.57 10.76 -2.80
N ASN A 142 -3.66 12.05 -3.06
CA ASN A 142 -3.13 12.69 -4.26
C ASN A 142 -2.91 14.20 -4.00
N ASN A 143 -2.62 14.95 -5.05
CA ASN A 143 -2.42 16.40 -4.96
C ASN A 143 -3.69 17.20 -4.58
N ILE A 144 -4.87 16.57 -4.62
CA ILE A 144 -6.16 17.18 -4.31
C ILE A 144 -6.59 16.87 -2.88
N ALA A 145 -6.30 15.66 -2.39
CA ALA A 145 -6.68 15.17 -1.09
C ALA A 145 -5.48 14.61 -0.34
N SER A 146 -5.07 15.28 0.72
CA SER A 146 -4.00 14.84 1.62
C SER A 146 -4.45 13.68 2.53
N TYR A 147 -3.50 13.05 3.22
CA TYR A 147 -3.82 12.05 4.27
C TYR A 147 -4.78 12.60 5.32
N SER A 148 -4.57 13.84 5.76
CA SER A 148 -5.43 14.49 6.76
C SER A 148 -6.86 14.65 6.27
N ASP A 149 -7.04 15.08 5.02
CA ASP A 149 -8.38 15.26 4.43
C ASP A 149 -9.12 13.93 4.31
N VAL A 150 -8.41 12.90 3.86
CA VAL A 150 -8.96 11.55 3.72
C VAL A 150 -9.31 10.97 5.09
N LEU A 151 -8.42 11.13 6.09
CA LEU A 151 -8.64 10.63 7.45
C LEU A 151 -9.91 11.26 8.08
N VAL A 152 -10.06 12.58 7.98
CA VAL A 152 -11.27 13.28 8.46
C VAL A 152 -12.52 12.76 7.76
N THR A 153 -12.43 12.47 6.46
CA THR A 153 -13.57 11.91 5.72
C THR A 153 -13.89 10.48 6.15
N CYS A 154 -12.87 9.67 6.45
CA CYS A 154 -13.06 8.30 6.95
C CYS A 154 -13.89 8.24 8.22
N MET A 155 -13.70 9.17 9.16
CA MET A 155 -14.43 9.20 10.42
C MET A 155 -15.95 9.32 10.23
N ARG A 156 -16.40 9.85 9.08
CA ARG A 156 -17.83 9.97 8.73
C ARG A 156 -18.41 8.72 8.08
N GLN A 157 -17.57 7.72 7.79
CA GLN A 157 -17.97 6.49 7.11
C GLN A 157 -18.12 5.29 8.06
N ASN A 158 -18.07 5.53 9.39
CA ASN A 158 -18.21 4.51 10.42
C ASN A 158 -17.28 3.30 10.24
N PRO A 159 -15.97 3.48 10.06
CA PRO A 159 -15.04 2.37 9.95
C PRO A 159 -14.86 1.67 11.30
N ARG A 160 -14.58 0.36 11.27
CA ARG A 160 -14.03 -0.38 12.40
C ARG A 160 -12.52 -0.43 12.36
N TRP A 161 -11.97 -0.36 11.14
CA TRP A 161 -10.54 -0.37 10.89
C TRP A 161 -10.16 0.72 9.90
N ILE A 162 -9.12 1.47 10.24
CA ILE A 162 -8.43 2.38 9.31
C ILE A 162 -7.00 1.88 9.18
N LEU A 163 -6.60 1.49 7.97
CA LEU A 163 -5.27 1.00 7.66
C LEU A 163 -4.50 2.06 6.88
N LEU A 164 -3.42 2.54 7.45
CA LEU A 164 -2.51 3.49 6.79
C LEU A 164 -1.33 2.72 6.20
N SER A 165 -1.10 2.82 4.90
CA SER A 165 0.00 2.07 4.25
C SER A 165 1.37 2.61 4.62
N GLU A 166 1.49 3.91 4.75
CA GLU A 166 2.73 4.59 5.10
C GLU A 166 2.44 5.89 5.85
N VAL A 167 3.26 6.17 6.83
CA VAL A 167 3.14 7.38 7.64
C VAL A 167 4.49 8.09 7.63
N ARG A 168 4.58 9.26 6.96
CA ARG A 168 5.86 9.94 6.69
C ARG A 168 6.08 11.22 7.51
N SER A 169 5.06 11.78 8.15
CA SER A 169 5.17 13.09 8.78
C SER A 169 4.20 13.28 9.95
N ALA A 170 3.85 14.54 10.25
CA ALA A 170 2.93 14.91 11.33
C ALA A 170 1.54 14.25 11.24
N GLU A 171 1.14 13.75 10.08
CA GLU A 171 -0.09 12.97 9.90
C GLU A 171 -0.09 11.69 10.75
N ALA A 172 1.11 11.11 11.00
CA ALA A 172 1.29 9.99 11.93
C ALA A 172 0.74 10.29 13.32
N VAL A 173 1.06 11.48 13.79
CA VAL A 173 0.65 11.92 15.14
C VAL A 173 -0.86 12.11 15.21
N MET A 174 -1.49 12.58 14.14
CA MET A 174 -2.94 12.73 14.07
C MET A 174 -3.66 11.37 14.01
N ALA A 175 -3.11 10.41 13.28
CA ALA A 175 -3.68 9.06 13.18
C ALA A 175 -3.66 8.30 14.53
N VAL A 176 -2.68 8.58 15.41
CA VAL A 176 -2.56 7.93 16.73
C VAL A 176 -3.40 8.66 17.79
N ARG A 177 -3.78 9.93 17.57
CA ARG A 177 -4.53 10.73 18.55
C ARG A 177 -6.06 10.61 18.44
N ASN A 178 -6.56 10.06 17.36
CA ASN A 178 -7.99 9.84 17.09
C ASN A 178 -8.36 8.37 17.26
#